data_bac7a1ff60df818466ab9466b4ab09be
#
_entry.id   bac7a1ff60df818466ab9466b4ab09be
#
_cell.length_a   1.000
_cell.length_b   1.000
_cell.length_c   1.000
_cell.angle_alpha   90.00
_cell.angle_beta   90.00
_cell.angle_gamma   90.00
#
_symmetry.space_group_name_H-M   'P 1'
#
loop_
_entity.id
_entity.type
_entity.pdbx_description
1 polymer ?
#
loop_
_entity_poly.entity_id
_entity_poly.type
_entity_poly.pdbx_seq_one_letter_code
_entity_poly.pdbx_strand_id
1 'polypeptide(L)'
;MPVSNFTAKLLEMEDAIIEDLHTTNSEVHIFFSLKRKPHTCPHCHTVTEKVHGYRLSILKDLPIMSKKLFYIIVKDTIIVRAVINIFTNPSDYSQSTAASLHISLSIDEFRGNAGGQKFQAILTDADKHKLFDILPSRSQVSLMQYLQDFPNKKEVRYFVTDMNKIYRDLAIEYFPNATIVVDKFHVIRYVTWALENVRKRVQKLLHPDKRKYFKRSRKLLLTHKYKLNKEGLQALEIMLLHSQDLATAYHLKELFYDFMDSYTRAEAAKKLRFFILAAQASELKEFHACLTMLGNWSKYILNAFDCSYTNGYTEGTNNAIKVIKRNAFGYRNFENFRNRIFLSLT
;
A
#
# COMPACT_ATOMS: atom_id res chain seq x y z
N MET A 1 -14.25 -0.04 51.37
CA MET A 1 -14.42 -1.15 50.42
C MET A 1 -13.61 -0.81 49.21
N PRO A 2 -12.75 -1.69 48.72
CA PRO A 2 -11.88 -1.31 47.59
C PRO A 2 -12.74 -1.13 46.32
N VAL A 3 -12.62 0.01 45.73
CA VAL A 3 -13.24 0.45 44.45
C VAL A 3 -12.95 -0.53 43.31
N SER A 4 -11.95 -1.39 43.47
CA SER A 4 -11.40 -2.32 42.49
C SER A 4 -12.33 -3.39 41.94
N ASN A 5 -13.23 -3.94 42.77
CA ASN A 5 -14.09 -5.06 42.35
C ASN A 5 -15.34 -4.67 41.56
N PHE A 6 -15.85 -3.46 41.76
CA PHE A 6 -17.04 -2.99 41.04
C PHE A 6 -16.72 -2.60 39.60
N THR A 7 -15.60 -1.90 39.40
CA THR A 7 -15.18 -1.43 38.05
C THR A 7 -14.74 -2.60 37.19
N ALA A 8 -14.07 -3.62 37.73
CA ALA A 8 -13.69 -4.84 37.00
C ALA A 8 -14.91 -5.63 36.52
N LYS A 9 -15.97 -5.73 37.38
CA LYS A 9 -17.25 -6.34 37.02
C LYS A 9 -18.01 -5.53 35.94
N LEU A 10 -18.00 -4.20 36.06
CA LEU A 10 -18.67 -3.32 35.10
C LEU A 10 -18.03 -3.39 33.70
N LEU A 11 -16.74 -3.69 33.64
CA LEU A 11 -15.96 -3.80 32.40
C LEU A 11 -15.89 -5.24 31.88
N GLU A 12 -16.57 -6.21 32.54
CA GLU A 12 -16.51 -7.65 32.23
C GLU A 12 -15.06 -8.20 32.15
N MET A 13 -14.14 -7.58 32.90
CA MET A 13 -12.73 -7.96 32.97
C MET A 13 -12.44 -8.67 34.31
N GLU A 14 -12.84 -9.91 34.45
CA GLU A 14 -12.71 -10.70 35.69
C GLU A 14 -11.26 -10.84 36.21
N ASP A 15 -10.27 -10.78 35.31
CA ASP A 15 -8.86 -10.92 35.62
C ASP A 15 -8.12 -9.59 35.79
N ALA A 16 -8.79 -8.46 35.66
CA ALA A 16 -8.16 -7.14 35.75
C ALA A 16 -8.05 -6.69 37.23
N ILE A 17 -6.85 -6.26 37.60
CA ILE A 17 -6.55 -5.60 38.87
C ILE A 17 -6.39 -4.12 38.56
N ILE A 18 -7.33 -3.31 39.05
CA ILE A 18 -7.23 -1.85 38.89
C ILE A 18 -6.21 -1.37 39.91
N GLU A 19 -5.13 -0.75 39.39
CA GLU A 19 -4.02 -0.24 40.20
C GLU A 19 -4.24 1.23 40.57
N ASP A 20 -4.73 2.03 39.60
CA ASP A 20 -4.94 3.45 39.82
C ASP A 20 -6.00 4.03 38.87
N LEU A 21 -6.55 5.19 39.24
CA LEU A 21 -7.55 5.92 38.48
C LEU A 21 -7.28 7.42 38.57
N HIS A 22 -6.86 8.02 37.45
CA HIS A 22 -6.68 9.44 37.34
C HIS A 22 -7.81 10.10 36.56
N THR A 23 -8.40 11.13 37.12
CA THR A 23 -9.48 11.89 36.49
C THR A 23 -9.08 13.36 36.40
N THR A 24 -9.17 13.90 35.18
CA THR A 24 -9.07 15.34 34.90
C THR A 24 -10.44 15.91 34.50
N ASN A 25 -10.50 17.20 34.18
CA ASN A 25 -11.74 17.79 33.69
C ASN A 25 -12.20 17.20 32.34
N SER A 26 -11.30 16.67 31.51
CA SER A 26 -11.59 16.21 30.14
C SER A 26 -11.30 14.72 29.91
N GLU A 27 -10.60 14.05 30.81
CA GLU A 27 -10.10 12.69 30.59
C GLU A 27 -10.18 11.83 31.87
N VAL A 28 -10.40 10.53 31.68
CA VAL A 28 -10.32 9.49 32.71
C VAL A 28 -9.28 8.46 32.26
N HIS A 29 -8.28 8.21 33.09
CA HIS A 29 -7.23 7.23 32.87
C HIS A 29 -7.35 6.12 33.91
N ILE A 30 -7.58 4.90 33.46
CA ILE A 30 -7.66 3.71 34.33
C ILE A 30 -6.42 2.86 34.13
N PHE A 31 -5.63 2.73 35.17
CA PHE A 31 -4.42 1.90 35.19
C PHE A 31 -4.78 0.53 35.74
N PHE A 32 -4.49 -0.54 35.00
CA PHE A 32 -4.73 -1.88 35.48
C PHE A 32 -3.69 -2.89 34.96
N SER A 33 -3.48 -3.93 35.75
CA SER A 33 -2.73 -5.12 35.38
C SER A 33 -3.65 -6.33 35.28
N LEU A 34 -3.17 -7.36 34.58
CA LEU A 34 -3.87 -8.64 34.53
C LEU A 34 -3.27 -9.61 35.52
N LYS A 35 -4.11 -10.43 36.16
CA LYS A 35 -3.64 -11.53 37.02
C LYS A 35 -2.73 -12.45 36.24
N ARG A 36 -1.60 -12.81 36.85
CA ARG A 36 -0.68 -13.77 36.23
C ARG A 36 -1.35 -15.13 36.14
N LYS A 37 -1.26 -15.74 34.98
CA LYS A 37 -1.72 -17.12 34.74
C LYS A 37 -0.54 -17.90 34.12
N PRO A 38 -0.41 -19.20 34.49
CA PRO A 38 0.54 -20.05 33.80
C PRO A 38 0.16 -20.20 32.33
N HIS A 39 1.14 -20.09 31.44
CA HIS A 39 0.98 -20.20 29.98
C HIS A 39 1.69 -21.44 29.47
N THR A 40 1.01 -22.20 28.63
CA THR A 40 1.60 -23.35 27.96
C THR A 40 2.28 -22.88 26.68
N CYS A 41 3.55 -23.20 26.52
CA CYS A 41 4.28 -22.90 25.28
C CYS A 41 3.65 -23.69 24.12
N PRO A 42 3.20 -23.03 23.03
CA PRO A 42 2.56 -23.73 21.91
C PRO A 42 3.55 -24.60 21.11
N HIS A 43 4.86 -24.42 21.31
CA HIS A 43 5.89 -25.17 20.57
C HIS A 43 6.39 -26.41 21.30
N CYS A 44 6.57 -26.32 22.63
CA CYS A 44 7.10 -27.43 23.43
C CYS A 44 6.15 -27.89 24.53
N HIS A 45 4.95 -27.34 24.58
CA HIS A 45 3.90 -27.61 25.58
C HIS A 45 4.34 -27.44 27.04
N THR A 46 5.50 -26.84 27.30
CA THR A 46 5.96 -26.56 28.67
C THR A 46 5.18 -25.39 29.23
N VAL A 47 4.70 -25.57 30.45
CA VAL A 47 4.01 -24.53 31.20
C VAL A 47 5.06 -23.57 31.78
N THR A 48 4.88 -22.26 31.57
CA THR A 48 5.79 -21.22 32.09
C THR A 48 5.04 -20.06 32.70
N GLU A 49 5.55 -19.54 33.78
CA GLU A 49 5.11 -18.27 34.39
C GLU A 49 6.16 -17.16 34.20
N LYS A 50 7.26 -17.45 33.48
CA LYS A 50 8.34 -16.46 33.25
C LYS A 50 7.88 -15.39 32.27
N VAL A 51 7.90 -14.15 32.74
CA VAL A 51 7.65 -12.94 31.95
C VAL A 51 8.99 -12.46 31.37
N HIS A 52 9.07 -12.33 30.05
CA HIS A 52 10.27 -11.83 29.38
C HIS A 52 10.37 -10.30 29.32
N GLY A 53 9.29 -9.61 29.63
CA GLY A 53 9.24 -8.15 29.68
C GLY A 53 7.82 -7.62 29.85
N TYR A 54 7.73 -6.36 30.24
CA TYR A 54 6.46 -5.66 30.42
C TYR A 54 6.30 -4.61 29.31
N ARG A 55 5.08 -4.42 28.84
CA ARG A 55 4.75 -3.39 27.86
C ARG A 55 3.52 -2.63 28.31
N LEU A 56 3.65 -1.32 28.34
CA LEU A 56 2.52 -0.42 28.54
C LEU A 56 1.72 -0.32 27.23
N SER A 57 0.41 -0.54 27.29
CA SER A 57 -0.51 -0.35 26.18
C SER A 57 -1.59 0.62 26.60
N ILE A 58 -1.86 1.63 25.77
CA ILE A 58 -2.91 2.62 25.99
C ILE A 58 -4.02 2.32 24.99
N LEU A 59 -5.21 2.04 25.48
CA LEU A 59 -6.43 1.83 24.68
C LEU A 59 -7.37 3.01 24.94
N LYS A 60 -7.89 3.61 23.88
CA LYS A 60 -8.92 4.64 23.95
C LYS A 60 -10.27 3.99 23.75
N ASP A 61 -11.22 4.31 24.60
CA ASP A 61 -12.58 3.80 24.54
C ASP A 61 -13.60 4.93 24.39
N LEU A 62 -14.88 4.59 24.39
CA LEU A 62 -15.99 5.55 24.29
C LEU A 62 -15.96 6.50 25.50
N PRO A 63 -16.31 7.76 25.31
CA PRO A 63 -16.34 8.75 26.38
C PRO A 63 -17.34 8.35 27.49
N ILE A 64 -16.96 8.54 28.75
CA ILE A 64 -17.85 8.41 29.91
C ILE A 64 -18.13 9.81 30.48
N MET A 65 -19.39 10.19 30.65
CA MET A 65 -19.79 11.50 31.19
C MET A 65 -19.08 12.68 30.54
N SER A 66 -19.02 12.66 29.20
CA SER A 66 -18.34 13.66 28.35
C SER A 66 -16.81 13.71 28.48
N LYS A 67 -16.18 12.81 29.21
CA LYS A 67 -14.71 12.71 29.34
C LYS A 67 -14.18 11.59 28.48
N LYS A 68 -13.01 11.81 27.86
CA LYS A 68 -12.31 10.78 27.11
C LYS A 68 -11.81 9.70 28.06
N LEU A 69 -12.07 8.43 27.72
CA LEU A 69 -11.65 7.28 28.51
C LEU A 69 -10.41 6.63 27.91
N PHE A 70 -9.40 6.40 28.75
CA PHE A 70 -8.17 5.69 28.39
C PHE A 70 -7.91 4.54 29.37
N TYR A 71 -7.69 3.35 28.82
CA TYR A 71 -7.19 2.20 29.58
C TYR A 71 -5.68 2.10 29.41
N ILE A 72 -4.95 2.05 30.49
CA ILE A 72 -3.50 1.89 30.52
C ILE A 72 -3.20 0.52 31.09
N ILE A 73 -2.75 -0.38 30.23
CA ILE A 73 -2.56 -1.80 30.56
C ILE A 73 -1.08 -2.14 30.53
N VAL A 74 -0.58 -2.73 31.60
CA VAL A 74 0.72 -3.40 31.60
C VAL A 74 0.54 -4.84 31.13
N LYS A 75 1.01 -5.14 29.93
CA LYS A 75 0.89 -6.48 29.32
C LYS A 75 2.20 -7.24 29.39
N ASP A 76 2.10 -8.52 29.73
CA ASP A 76 3.20 -9.48 29.59
C ASP A 76 3.50 -9.75 28.11
N THR A 77 4.77 -9.65 27.70
CA THR A 77 5.19 -9.86 26.30
C THR A 77 5.05 -11.32 25.83
N ILE A 78 4.87 -12.27 26.73
CA ILE A 78 4.65 -13.70 26.39
C ILE A 78 3.29 -13.90 25.71
N ILE A 79 2.27 -13.17 26.14
CA ILE A 79 0.89 -13.32 25.62
C ILE A 79 0.81 -13.00 24.13
N VAL A 80 1.59 -12.07 23.62
CA VAL A 80 1.53 -11.67 22.19
C VAL A 80 1.98 -12.81 21.26
N ARG A 81 2.97 -13.62 21.62
CA ARG A 81 3.36 -14.79 20.81
C ARG A 81 2.38 -15.95 20.91
N ALA A 82 1.85 -16.20 22.10
CA ALA A 82 0.85 -17.28 22.31
C ALA A 82 -0.49 -16.96 21.65
N VAL A 83 -0.97 -15.72 21.72
CA VAL A 83 -2.24 -15.31 21.11
C VAL A 83 -2.18 -15.38 19.58
N ILE A 84 -1.07 -14.99 18.97
CA ILE A 84 -0.90 -15.14 17.51
C ILE A 84 -0.96 -16.62 17.11
N ASN A 85 -0.38 -17.53 17.90
CA ASN A 85 -0.37 -18.96 17.59
C ASN A 85 -1.68 -19.68 17.98
N ILE A 86 -2.47 -19.18 18.95
CA ILE A 86 -3.76 -19.76 19.35
C ILE A 86 -4.88 -19.39 18.38
N PHE A 87 -4.84 -18.17 17.82
CA PHE A 87 -5.84 -17.73 16.83
C PHE A 87 -5.43 -18.00 15.37
N THR A 88 -4.21 -18.45 15.13
CA THR A 88 -3.75 -18.87 13.81
C THR A 88 -3.56 -20.37 13.79
N ASN A 89 -4.66 -21.11 13.67
CA ASN A 89 -4.53 -22.48 13.19
C ASN A 89 -4.08 -22.39 11.73
N PRO A 90 -2.85 -22.81 11.35
CA PRO A 90 -2.38 -22.67 9.97
C PRO A 90 -3.28 -23.38 8.96
N SER A 91 -4.05 -24.38 9.40
CA SER A 91 -5.00 -25.14 8.60
C SER A 91 -6.22 -24.31 8.15
N ASP A 92 -6.66 -23.31 8.93
CA ASP A 92 -7.90 -22.60 8.64
C ASP A 92 -7.68 -21.42 7.68
N TYR A 93 -6.45 -20.91 7.56
CA TYR A 93 -6.11 -19.79 6.67
C TYR A 93 -5.22 -20.20 5.49
N SER A 94 -4.83 -21.46 5.40
CA SER A 94 -4.22 -22.05 4.20
C SER A 94 -5.24 -22.27 3.07
N GLN A 95 -6.43 -21.68 3.18
CA GLN A 95 -7.46 -21.75 2.15
C GLN A 95 -7.09 -21.06 0.83
N SER A 96 -5.96 -20.39 0.76
CA SER A 96 -5.44 -19.93 -0.53
C SER A 96 -4.84 -21.05 -1.39
N THR A 97 -4.56 -22.20 -0.81
CA THR A 97 -4.45 -23.46 -1.55
C THR A 97 -5.81 -23.92 -2.06
N ALA A 98 -6.85 -23.04 -1.93
CA ALA A 98 -8.09 -23.22 -2.61
C ALA A 98 -7.83 -23.32 -4.11
N ALA A 99 -8.08 -24.44 -4.55
CA ALA A 99 -8.16 -25.12 -5.79
C ALA A 99 -8.20 -24.27 -7.09
N SER A 100 -8.41 -22.97 -7.11
CA SER A 100 -8.57 -22.21 -8.36
C SER A 100 -8.19 -20.73 -8.27
N LEU A 101 -7.49 -20.26 -9.30
CA LEU A 101 -7.23 -18.84 -9.52
C LEU A 101 -8.51 -18.10 -9.90
N HIS A 102 -8.59 -16.82 -9.57
CA HIS A 102 -9.69 -15.95 -9.94
C HIS A 102 -9.58 -15.49 -11.40
N ILE A 103 -10.71 -15.10 -11.99
CA ILE A 103 -10.78 -14.60 -13.39
C ILE A 103 -9.93 -13.34 -13.56
N SER A 104 -9.87 -12.48 -12.54
CA SER A 104 -9.06 -11.29 -12.50
C SER A 104 -8.03 -11.37 -11.36
N LEU A 105 -6.77 -11.49 -11.71
CA LEU A 105 -5.67 -11.58 -10.76
C LEU A 105 -4.84 -10.30 -10.79
N SER A 106 -4.57 -9.74 -9.63
CA SER A 106 -3.63 -8.63 -9.49
C SER A 106 -2.42 -9.05 -8.67
N ILE A 107 -1.24 -8.59 -9.07
CA ILE A 107 0.03 -8.86 -8.38
C ILE A 107 0.79 -7.56 -8.14
N ASP A 108 1.37 -7.45 -6.94
CA ASP A 108 2.24 -6.35 -6.54
C ASP A 108 3.24 -6.85 -5.48
N GLU A 109 4.12 -5.98 -5.01
CA GLU A 109 5.04 -6.29 -3.93
C GLU A 109 5.00 -5.27 -2.80
N PHE A 110 5.35 -5.72 -1.59
CA PHE A 110 5.54 -4.84 -0.46
C PHE A 110 6.79 -5.19 0.35
N ARG A 111 7.32 -4.19 1.04
CA ARG A 111 8.48 -4.38 1.91
C ARG A 111 8.05 -4.93 3.26
N GLY A 112 7.98 -6.26 3.37
CA GLY A 112 7.61 -6.95 4.60
C GLY A 112 8.79 -7.16 5.55
N ASN A 113 10.01 -7.46 5.03
CA ASN A 113 11.20 -7.83 5.81
C ASN A 113 10.94 -9.05 6.71
N ALA A 114 10.24 -10.07 6.21
CA ALA A 114 9.91 -11.29 6.93
C ALA A 114 10.50 -12.51 6.22
N GLY A 115 10.77 -13.59 6.96
CA GLY A 115 11.32 -14.84 6.40
C GLY A 115 12.67 -14.67 5.70
N GLY A 116 13.51 -13.74 6.14
CA GLY A 116 14.82 -13.45 5.51
C GLY A 116 14.71 -12.69 4.18
N GLN A 117 13.51 -12.42 3.68
CA GLN A 117 13.27 -11.70 2.42
C GLN A 117 12.86 -10.25 2.68
N LYS A 118 13.42 -9.33 1.88
CA LYS A 118 13.12 -7.90 1.98
C LYS A 118 11.74 -7.56 1.43
N PHE A 119 11.36 -8.20 0.32
CA PHE A 119 10.10 -7.97 -0.38
C PHE A 119 9.31 -9.27 -0.48
N GLN A 120 8.04 -9.18 -0.19
CA GLN A 120 7.03 -10.21 -0.36
C GLN A 120 6.14 -9.86 -1.55
N ALA A 121 5.59 -10.86 -2.24
CA ALA A 121 4.57 -10.64 -3.25
C ALA A 121 3.17 -10.77 -2.65
N ILE A 122 2.25 -9.97 -3.17
CA ILE A 122 0.83 -10.03 -2.83
C ILE A 122 0.03 -10.30 -4.09
N LEU A 123 -0.93 -11.23 -3.97
CA LEU A 123 -1.91 -11.54 -5.01
C LEU A 123 -3.30 -11.16 -4.48
N THR A 124 -4.09 -10.50 -5.32
CA THR A 124 -5.46 -10.11 -5.00
C THR A 124 -6.39 -10.40 -6.17
N ASP A 125 -7.67 -10.53 -5.88
CA ASP A 125 -8.74 -10.50 -6.88
C ASP A 125 -9.08 -9.04 -7.19
N ALA A 126 -8.82 -8.60 -8.41
CA ALA A 126 -9.09 -7.23 -8.84
C ALA A 126 -10.59 -6.95 -9.06
N ASP A 127 -11.42 -7.98 -9.26
CA ASP A 127 -12.85 -7.86 -9.43
C ASP A 127 -13.59 -7.84 -8.10
N LYS A 128 -13.32 -8.83 -7.25
CA LYS A 128 -14.01 -9.00 -5.96
C LYS A 128 -13.40 -8.17 -4.84
N HIS A 129 -12.29 -7.49 -5.09
CA HIS A 129 -11.54 -6.73 -4.09
C HIS A 129 -11.23 -7.58 -2.84
N LYS A 130 -10.61 -8.73 -3.05
CA LYS A 130 -10.23 -9.66 -1.99
C LYS A 130 -8.75 -10.01 -2.05
N LEU A 131 -8.16 -10.16 -0.88
CA LEU A 131 -6.83 -10.74 -0.77
C LEU A 131 -6.88 -12.20 -1.20
N PHE A 132 -6.03 -12.58 -2.17
CA PHE A 132 -5.93 -13.95 -2.63
C PHE A 132 -4.81 -14.67 -1.87
N ASP A 133 -3.56 -14.19 -1.96
CA ASP A 133 -2.46 -14.74 -1.20
C ASP A 133 -1.30 -13.76 -0.99
N ILE A 134 -0.39 -14.12 -0.10
CA ILE A 134 0.86 -13.44 0.15
C ILE A 134 1.99 -14.46 0.10
N LEU A 135 3.01 -14.19 -0.71
CA LEU A 135 4.13 -15.08 -0.90
C LEU A 135 5.38 -14.56 -0.20
N PRO A 136 6.26 -15.47 0.28
CA PRO A 136 7.44 -15.10 1.04
C PRO A 136 8.45 -14.28 0.22
N SER A 137 8.42 -14.41 -1.11
CA SER A 137 9.35 -13.75 -2.01
C SER A 137 8.67 -13.29 -3.30
N ARG A 138 9.16 -12.20 -3.88
CA ARG A 138 8.77 -11.72 -5.22
C ARG A 138 9.69 -12.29 -6.33
N SER A 139 10.59 -13.21 -6.01
CA SER A 139 11.51 -13.77 -7.01
C SER A 139 10.74 -14.56 -8.06
N GLN A 140 11.23 -14.51 -9.31
CA GLN A 140 10.62 -15.23 -10.41
C GLN A 140 10.45 -16.72 -10.09
N VAL A 141 11.48 -17.35 -9.54
CA VAL A 141 11.47 -18.79 -9.18
C VAL A 141 10.36 -19.10 -8.18
N SER A 142 10.23 -18.29 -7.12
CA SER A 142 9.20 -18.49 -6.10
C SER A 142 7.78 -18.35 -6.67
N LEU A 143 7.59 -17.38 -7.56
CA LEU A 143 6.30 -17.13 -8.22
C LEU A 143 5.97 -18.26 -9.21
N MET A 144 6.94 -18.74 -9.97
CA MET A 144 6.77 -19.88 -10.89
C MET A 144 6.35 -21.14 -10.14
N GLN A 145 7.08 -21.50 -9.07
CA GLN A 145 6.75 -22.64 -8.23
C GLN A 145 5.33 -22.54 -7.67
N TYR A 146 4.94 -21.37 -7.16
CA TYR A 146 3.60 -21.15 -6.63
C TYR A 146 2.51 -21.27 -7.70
N LEU A 147 2.71 -20.69 -8.88
CA LEU A 147 1.72 -20.69 -9.95
C LEU A 147 1.64 -22.05 -10.68
N GLN A 148 2.67 -22.89 -10.60
CA GLN A 148 2.74 -24.18 -11.30
C GLN A 148 1.59 -25.11 -10.90
N ASP A 149 1.19 -25.11 -9.64
CA ASP A 149 0.23 -26.06 -9.06
C ASP A 149 -1.24 -25.74 -9.39
N PHE A 150 -1.53 -24.56 -9.93
CA PHE A 150 -2.91 -24.20 -10.26
C PHE A 150 -3.38 -24.81 -11.58
N PRO A 151 -4.47 -25.59 -11.59
CA PRO A 151 -4.98 -26.26 -12.81
C PRO A 151 -5.69 -25.29 -13.76
N ASN A 152 -6.30 -24.23 -13.24
CA ASN A 152 -7.20 -23.34 -13.99
C ASN A 152 -6.53 -22.05 -14.52
N LYS A 153 -5.23 -22.07 -14.81
CA LYS A 153 -4.47 -20.91 -15.36
C LYS A 153 -5.10 -20.31 -16.62
N LYS A 154 -5.75 -21.13 -17.45
CA LYS A 154 -6.43 -20.70 -18.67
C LYS A 154 -7.73 -19.93 -18.43
N GLU A 155 -8.27 -19.97 -17.22
CA GLU A 155 -9.50 -19.25 -16.83
C GLU A 155 -9.21 -17.80 -16.45
N VAL A 156 -7.97 -17.47 -16.13
CA VAL A 156 -7.56 -16.07 -15.85
C VAL A 156 -7.72 -15.25 -17.12
N ARG A 157 -8.56 -14.22 -17.08
CA ARG A 157 -8.87 -13.32 -18.19
C ARG A 157 -8.18 -11.97 -18.09
N TYR A 158 -7.88 -11.53 -16.88
CA TYR A 158 -7.21 -10.26 -16.62
C TYR A 158 -6.08 -10.46 -15.62
N PHE A 159 -4.94 -9.90 -15.95
CA PHE A 159 -3.78 -9.87 -15.07
C PHE A 159 -3.32 -8.44 -14.87
N VAL A 160 -3.58 -7.89 -13.69
CA VAL A 160 -3.27 -6.50 -13.35
C VAL A 160 -1.94 -6.42 -12.62
N THR A 161 -1.07 -5.56 -13.07
CA THR A 161 0.27 -5.41 -12.46
C THR A 161 0.82 -4.00 -12.66
N ASP A 162 1.87 -3.69 -11.94
CA ASP A 162 2.74 -2.56 -12.25
C ASP A 162 3.63 -2.87 -13.50
N MET A 163 4.52 -1.96 -13.85
CA MET A 163 5.44 -2.17 -14.98
C MET A 163 6.67 -3.02 -14.59
N ASN A 164 6.43 -4.15 -13.92
CA ASN A 164 7.47 -5.10 -13.57
C ASN A 164 7.60 -6.17 -14.66
N LYS A 165 8.81 -6.27 -15.24
CA LYS A 165 9.10 -7.24 -16.30
C LYS A 165 8.86 -8.68 -15.87
N ILE A 166 9.22 -9.04 -14.63
CA ILE A 166 9.03 -10.41 -14.10
C ILE A 166 7.54 -10.77 -14.12
N TYR A 167 6.68 -9.89 -13.64
CA TYR A 167 5.24 -10.15 -13.58
C TYR A 167 4.60 -10.24 -14.95
N ARG A 168 5.03 -9.38 -15.90
CA ARG A 168 4.60 -9.47 -17.29
C ARG A 168 4.98 -10.80 -17.94
N ASP A 169 6.24 -11.21 -17.78
CA ASP A 169 6.77 -12.42 -18.41
C ASP A 169 6.10 -13.68 -17.82
N LEU A 170 5.85 -13.69 -16.50
CA LEU A 170 5.02 -14.71 -15.84
C LEU A 170 3.59 -14.74 -16.37
N ALA A 171 2.97 -13.57 -16.56
CA ALA A 171 1.61 -13.53 -17.09
C ALA A 171 1.52 -14.09 -18.51
N ILE A 172 2.49 -13.80 -19.37
CA ILE A 172 2.56 -14.34 -20.73
C ILE A 172 2.72 -15.86 -20.72
N GLU A 173 3.54 -16.38 -19.82
CA GLU A 173 3.86 -17.82 -19.73
C GLU A 173 2.73 -18.63 -19.10
N TYR A 174 2.16 -18.16 -17.99
CA TYR A 174 1.23 -18.96 -17.18
C TYR A 174 -0.25 -18.67 -17.50
N PHE A 175 -0.58 -17.49 -18.03
CA PHE A 175 -1.97 -17.08 -18.30
C PHE A 175 -2.19 -16.76 -19.77
N PRO A 176 -2.19 -17.76 -20.67
CA PRO A 176 -2.21 -17.53 -22.13
C PRO A 176 -3.45 -16.77 -22.62
N ASN A 177 -4.54 -16.83 -21.86
CA ASN A 177 -5.81 -16.14 -22.19
C ASN A 177 -5.97 -14.79 -21.51
N ALA A 178 -5.00 -14.38 -20.68
CA ALA A 178 -5.12 -13.17 -19.90
C ALA A 178 -4.73 -11.90 -20.68
N THR A 179 -5.57 -10.89 -20.57
CA THR A 179 -5.22 -9.52 -20.94
C THR A 179 -4.41 -8.90 -19.81
N ILE A 180 -3.13 -8.60 -20.09
CA ILE A 180 -2.27 -7.91 -19.12
C ILE A 180 -2.64 -6.43 -19.09
N VAL A 181 -2.94 -5.92 -17.89
CA VAL A 181 -3.35 -4.54 -17.64
C VAL A 181 -2.33 -3.87 -16.73
N VAL A 182 -1.82 -2.72 -17.16
CA VAL A 182 -0.90 -1.91 -16.35
C VAL A 182 -1.66 -0.84 -15.59
N ASP A 183 -1.36 -0.72 -14.30
CA ASP A 183 -1.95 0.30 -13.45
C ASP A 183 -1.57 1.73 -13.90
N LYS A 184 -2.60 2.55 -14.12
CA LYS A 184 -2.46 3.93 -14.62
C LYS A 184 -1.64 4.82 -13.68
N PHE A 185 -1.70 4.59 -12.38
CA PHE A 185 -1.00 5.41 -11.39
C PHE A 185 0.53 5.33 -11.56
N HIS A 186 1.03 4.12 -11.79
CA HIS A 186 2.46 3.91 -12.01
C HIS A 186 2.97 4.56 -13.30
N VAL A 187 2.14 4.62 -14.33
CA VAL A 187 2.45 5.28 -15.59
C VAL A 187 2.57 6.79 -15.43
N ILE A 188 1.60 7.41 -14.73
CA ILE A 188 1.59 8.86 -14.46
C ILE A 188 2.87 9.30 -13.71
N ARG A 189 3.42 8.47 -12.85
CA ARG A 189 4.65 8.78 -12.09
C ARG A 189 5.84 9.10 -13.00
N TYR A 190 6.00 8.44 -14.13
CA TYR A 190 7.12 8.70 -15.04
C TYR A 190 7.08 10.13 -15.60
N VAL A 191 5.90 10.59 -16.01
CA VAL A 191 5.70 11.95 -16.55
C VAL A 191 5.85 13.00 -15.46
N THR A 192 5.26 12.76 -14.27
CA THR A 192 5.41 13.69 -13.15
C THR A 192 6.85 13.78 -12.63
N TRP A 193 7.63 12.69 -12.70
CA TRP A 193 9.05 12.71 -12.38
C TRP A 193 9.86 13.46 -13.43
N ALA A 194 9.56 13.29 -14.72
CA ALA A 194 10.22 14.03 -15.78
C ALA A 194 10.02 15.55 -15.59
N LEU A 195 8.76 15.99 -15.41
CA LEU A 195 8.44 17.39 -15.11
C LEU A 195 9.16 17.90 -13.85
N GLU A 196 9.16 17.11 -12.78
CA GLU A 196 9.82 17.49 -11.53
C GLU A 196 11.35 17.61 -11.68
N ASN A 197 11.97 16.80 -12.54
CA ASN A 197 13.38 16.89 -12.83
C ASN A 197 13.71 18.14 -13.66
N VAL A 198 12.88 18.49 -14.65
CA VAL A 198 12.99 19.77 -15.35
C VAL A 198 12.85 20.94 -14.38
N ARG A 199 11.82 20.93 -13.52
CA ARG A 199 11.64 21.97 -12.49
C ARG A 199 12.87 22.12 -11.60
N LYS A 200 13.46 21.02 -11.15
CA LYS A 200 14.67 21.03 -10.31
C LYS A 200 15.87 21.59 -11.06
N ARG A 201 16.03 21.25 -12.34
CA ARG A 201 17.10 21.79 -13.18
C ARG A 201 16.95 23.30 -13.35
N VAL A 202 15.77 23.77 -13.75
CA VAL A 202 15.47 25.19 -13.92
C VAL A 202 15.65 25.95 -12.60
N GLN A 203 15.15 25.40 -11.50
CA GLN A 203 15.28 26.01 -10.17
C GLN A 203 16.75 26.27 -9.77
N LYS A 204 17.69 25.41 -10.17
CA LYS A 204 19.11 25.60 -9.84
C LYS A 204 19.72 26.82 -10.51
N LEU A 205 19.18 27.26 -11.63
CA LEU A 205 19.64 28.41 -12.41
C LEU A 205 19.05 29.74 -11.92
N LEU A 206 18.05 29.70 -11.03
CA LEU A 206 17.38 30.90 -10.54
C LEU A 206 18.09 31.51 -9.32
N HIS A 207 17.89 32.82 -9.15
CA HIS A 207 18.30 33.54 -7.94
C HIS A 207 17.70 32.91 -6.67
N PRO A 208 18.36 32.92 -5.50
CA PRO A 208 17.91 32.27 -4.26
C PRO A 208 16.46 32.58 -3.86
N ASP A 209 16.01 33.82 -4.01
CA ASP A 209 14.64 34.24 -3.66
C ASP A 209 13.59 33.54 -4.52
N LYS A 210 13.83 33.45 -5.84
CA LYS A 210 12.97 32.74 -6.79
C LYS A 210 12.99 31.24 -6.56
N ARG A 211 14.13 30.66 -6.12
CA ARG A 211 14.25 29.22 -5.81
C ARG A 211 13.23 28.75 -4.78
N LYS A 212 12.99 29.54 -3.73
CA LYS A 212 12.02 29.23 -2.67
C LYS A 212 10.60 29.14 -3.21
N TYR A 213 10.25 30.07 -4.09
CA TYR A 213 8.95 30.08 -4.79
C TYR A 213 8.78 28.82 -5.65
N PHE A 214 9.76 28.47 -6.50
CA PHE A 214 9.73 27.27 -7.33
C PHE A 214 9.63 25.96 -6.52
N LYS A 215 10.32 25.87 -5.39
CA LYS A 215 10.23 24.69 -4.50
C LYS A 215 8.83 24.50 -3.93
N ARG A 216 8.18 25.59 -3.53
CA ARG A 216 6.82 25.56 -2.94
C ARG A 216 5.73 25.31 -3.98
N SER A 217 5.97 25.64 -5.22
CA SER A 217 4.99 25.54 -6.32
C SER A 217 4.94 24.16 -7.01
N ARG A 218 5.63 23.14 -6.45
CA ARG A 218 5.58 21.79 -7.01
C ARG A 218 4.15 21.27 -7.18
N LYS A 219 3.29 21.48 -6.18
CA LYS A 219 1.89 21.05 -6.24
C LYS A 219 1.13 21.72 -7.39
N LEU A 220 1.41 22.99 -7.63
CA LEU A 220 0.81 23.76 -8.73
C LEU A 220 1.11 23.13 -10.10
N LEU A 221 2.38 22.79 -10.36
CA LEU A 221 2.80 22.16 -11.61
C LEU A 221 2.23 20.75 -11.81
N LEU A 222 2.04 19.99 -10.72
CA LEU A 222 1.52 18.63 -10.78
C LEU A 222 -0.01 18.57 -10.81
N THR A 223 -0.71 19.64 -10.46
CA THR A 223 -2.15 19.70 -10.56
C THR A 223 -2.57 19.86 -12.01
N HIS A 224 -3.65 19.18 -12.42
CA HIS A 224 -4.24 19.33 -13.75
C HIS A 224 -4.75 20.77 -13.94
N LYS A 225 -4.53 21.36 -15.12
CA LYS A 225 -4.85 22.77 -15.41
C LYS A 225 -6.31 23.14 -15.04
N TYR A 226 -7.28 22.30 -15.39
CA TYR A 226 -8.70 22.56 -15.14
C TYR A 226 -9.08 22.47 -13.65
N LYS A 227 -8.22 21.92 -12.78
CA LYS A 227 -8.45 21.86 -11.32
C LYS A 227 -7.87 23.06 -10.58
N LEU A 228 -7.18 23.96 -11.30
CA LEU A 228 -6.62 25.17 -10.70
C LEU A 228 -7.66 26.29 -10.64
N ASN A 229 -7.69 27.01 -9.52
CA ASN A 229 -8.44 28.26 -9.41
C ASN A 229 -7.77 29.41 -10.15
N LYS A 230 -8.41 30.57 -10.27
CA LYS A 230 -7.87 31.74 -10.99
C LYS A 230 -6.48 32.17 -10.51
N GLU A 231 -6.27 32.20 -9.19
CA GLU A 231 -4.98 32.58 -8.59
C GLU A 231 -3.90 31.56 -8.92
N GLY A 232 -4.25 30.25 -8.87
CA GLY A 232 -3.35 29.16 -9.26
C GLY A 232 -2.95 29.23 -10.73
N LEU A 233 -3.88 29.56 -11.63
CA LEU A 233 -3.58 29.74 -13.06
C LEU A 233 -2.62 30.91 -13.29
N GLN A 234 -2.86 32.07 -12.67
CA GLN A 234 -1.97 33.21 -12.77
C GLN A 234 -0.57 32.91 -12.24
N ALA A 235 -0.49 32.26 -11.07
CA ALA A 235 0.79 31.85 -10.50
C ALA A 235 1.54 30.86 -11.40
N LEU A 236 0.83 29.93 -12.03
CA LEU A 236 1.36 28.99 -13.00
C LEU A 236 1.92 29.70 -14.23
N GLU A 237 1.16 30.62 -14.83
CA GLU A 237 1.58 31.38 -16.01
C GLU A 237 2.86 32.15 -15.74
N ILE A 238 2.92 32.88 -14.62
CA ILE A 238 4.15 33.58 -14.20
C ILE A 238 5.32 32.63 -14.07
N MET A 239 5.10 31.43 -13.50
CA MET A 239 6.15 30.43 -13.34
C MET A 239 6.65 29.90 -14.68
N LEU A 240 5.76 29.62 -15.62
CA LEU A 240 6.10 29.09 -16.94
C LEU A 240 6.87 30.09 -17.80
N LEU A 241 6.63 31.40 -17.62
CA LEU A 241 7.37 32.46 -18.29
C LEU A 241 8.89 32.47 -17.96
N HIS A 242 9.29 31.88 -16.85
CA HIS A 242 10.69 31.86 -16.43
C HIS A 242 11.58 30.86 -17.20
N SER A 243 10.98 29.88 -17.89
CA SER A 243 11.74 28.87 -18.63
C SER A 243 10.88 28.18 -19.66
N GLN A 244 11.34 28.23 -20.92
CA GLN A 244 10.72 27.52 -22.04
C GLN A 244 10.71 26.01 -21.79
N ASP A 245 11.79 25.44 -21.25
CA ASP A 245 11.86 24.00 -20.89
C ASP A 245 10.80 23.62 -19.90
N LEU A 246 10.56 24.46 -18.87
CA LEU A 246 9.53 24.20 -17.88
C LEU A 246 8.13 24.31 -18.48
N ALA A 247 7.90 25.29 -19.35
CA ALA A 247 6.63 25.44 -20.07
C ALA A 247 6.35 24.23 -20.97
N THR A 248 7.36 23.79 -21.73
CA THR A 248 7.28 22.59 -22.57
C THR A 248 7.00 21.33 -21.74
N ALA A 249 7.74 21.12 -20.65
CA ALA A 249 7.52 19.97 -19.77
C ALA A 249 6.13 19.98 -19.11
N TYR A 250 5.62 21.15 -18.72
CA TYR A 250 4.27 21.30 -18.21
C TYR A 250 3.22 20.97 -19.27
N HIS A 251 3.39 21.46 -20.48
CA HIS A 251 2.49 21.15 -21.60
C HIS A 251 2.48 19.64 -21.91
N LEU A 252 3.63 19.00 -21.94
CA LEU A 252 3.73 17.54 -22.08
C LEU A 252 2.96 16.81 -20.97
N LYS A 253 3.05 17.27 -19.73
CA LYS A 253 2.27 16.68 -18.61
C LYS A 253 0.76 16.83 -18.88
N GLU A 254 0.27 17.98 -19.35
CA GLU A 254 -1.16 18.15 -19.67
C GLU A 254 -1.60 17.22 -20.81
N LEU A 255 -0.81 17.12 -21.90
CA LEU A 255 -1.10 16.17 -22.99
C LEU A 255 -1.18 14.73 -22.49
N PHE A 256 -0.33 14.37 -21.53
CA PHE A 256 -0.35 13.04 -20.94
C PHE A 256 -1.56 12.82 -20.06
N TYR A 257 -1.99 13.81 -19.31
CA TYR A 257 -3.21 13.75 -18.52
C TYR A 257 -4.45 13.63 -19.41
N ASP A 258 -4.51 14.39 -20.50
CA ASP A 258 -5.59 14.28 -21.52
C ASP A 258 -5.65 12.86 -22.13
N PHE A 259 -4.48 12.22 -22.33
CA PHE A 259 -4.42 10.80 -22.71
C PHE A 259 -5.03 9.90 -21.61
N MET A 260 -4.65 10.11 -20.36
CA MET A 260 -5.12 9.29 -19.24
C MET A 260 -6.62 9.44 -18.96
N ASP A 261 -7.21 10.60 -19.31
CA ASP A 261 -8.63 10.91 -19.18
C ASP A 261 -9.47 10.42 -20.37
N SER A 262 -8.88 9.69 -21.34
CA SER A 262 -9.60 9.12 -22.48
C SER A 262 -10.64 8.09 -22.03
N TYR A 263 -11.78 8.07 -22.71
CA TYR A 263 -12.89 7.14 -22.44
C TYR A 263 -12.76 5.83 -23.23
N THR A 264 -12.11 5.86 -24.39
CA THR A 264 -11.97 4.69 -25.24
C THR A 264 -10.52 4.39 -25.57
N ARG A 265 -10.22 3.11 -25.85
CA ARG A 265 -8.88 2.69 -26.29
C ARG A 265 -8.42 3.41 -27.56
N ALA A 266 -9.33 3.61 -28.53
CA ALA A 266 -9.02 4.26 -29.78
C ALA A 266 -8.60 5.73 -29.58
N GLU A 267 -9.33 6.46 -28.74
CA GLU A 267 -9.00 7.82 -28.34
C GLU A 267 -7.65 7.86 -27.60
N ALA A 268 -7.49 6.97 -26.62
CA ALA A 268 -6.26 6.83 -25.84
C ALA A 268 -5.05 6.57 -26.76
N ALA A 269 -5.17 5.65 -27.71
CA ALA A 269 -4.09 5.34 -28.64
C ALA A 269 -3.69 6.55 -29.50
N LYS A 270 -4.66 7.34 -29.96
CA LYS A 270 -4.42 8.57 -30.72
C LYS A 270 -3.68 9.63 -29.88
N LYS A 271 -4.17 9.90 -28.67
CA LYS A 271 -3.58 10.88 -27.75
C LYS A 271 -2.19 10.44 -27.27
N LEU A 272 -2.01 9.14 -27.00
CA LEU A 272 -0.70 8.60 -26.62
C LEU A 272 0.35 8.79 -27.74
N ARG A 273 -0.05 8.50 -28.98
CA ARG A 273 0.84 8.74 -30.14
C ARG A 273 1.22 10.21 -30.24
N PHE A 274 0.26 11.12 -30.07
CA PHE A 274 0.52 12.55 -30.10
C PHE A 274 1.47 12.98 -28.97
N PHE A 275 1.26 12.49 -27.76
CA PHE A 275 2.17 12.74 -26.64
C PHE A 275 3.60 12.26 -26.94
N ILE A 276 3.75 11.03 -27.48
CA ILE A 276 5.07 10.47 -27.79
C ILE A 276 5.81 11.37 -28.81
N LEU A 277 5.14 11.80 -29.89
CA LEU A 277 5.72 12.67 -30.88
C LEU A 277 6.11 14.04 -30.30
N ALA A 278 5.24 14.63 -29.48
CA ALA A 278 5.51 15.91 -28.82
C ALA A 278 6.68 15.80 -27.83
N ALA A 279 6.76 14.70 -27.07
CA ALA A 279 7.85 14.46 -26.13
C ALA A 279 9.20 14.22 -26.84
N GLN A 280 9.19 13.52 -27.96
CA GLN A 280 10.38 13.37 -28.81
C GLN A 280 10.85 14.71 -29.40
N ALA A 281 9.93 15.50 -29.95
CA ALA A 281 10.22 16.81 -30.53
C ALA A 281 10.68 17.85 -29.48
N SER A 282 10.38 17.64 -28.20
CA SER A 282 10.78 18.56 -27.13
C SER A 282 12.27 18.53 -26.79
N GLU A 283 12.99 17.47 -27.18
CA GLU A 283 14.39 17.21 -26.85
C GLU A 283 14.74 17.24 -25.34
N LEU A 284 13.71 17.24 -24.46
CA LEU A 284 13.89 17.23 -23.01
C LEU A 284 14.40 15.87 -22.54
N LYS A 285 15.66 15.79 -22.13
CA LYS A 285 16.33 14.56 -21.69
C LYS A 285 15.60 13.86 -20.54
N GLU A 286 14.92 14.63 -19.69
CA GLU A 286 14.17 14.13 -18.56
C GLU A 286 12.98 13.24 -18.98
N PHE A 287 12.49 13.37 -20.21
CA PHE A 287 11.42 12.54 -20.76
C PHE A 287 11.91 11.24 -21.42
N HIS A 288 13.22 11.03 -21.60
CA HIS A 288 13.75 9.82 -22.24
C HIS A 288 13.31 8.53 -21.51
N ALA A 289 13.36 8.51 -20.16
CA ALA A 289 12.91 7.36 -19.39
C ALA A 289 11.41 7.09 -19.56
N CYS A 290 10.60 8.16 -19.70
CA CYS A 290 9.18 8.04 -19.99
C CYS A 290 8.93 7.44 -21.39
N LEU A 291 9.64 7.91 -22.41
CA LEU A 291 9.55 7.39 -23.78
C LEU A 291 9.97 5.92 -23.86
N THR A 292 11.06 5.54 -23.19
CA THR A 292 11.51 4.13 -23.10
C THR A 292 10.47 3.25 -22.42
N MET A 293 9.90 3.72 -21.32
CA MET A 293 8.82 3.02 -20.62
C MET A 293 7.61 2.83 -21.54
N LEU A 294 7.17 3.87 -22.22
CA LEU A 294 6.04 3.79 -23.17
C LEU A 294 6.33 2.85 -24.34
N GLY A 295 7.55 2.85 -24.88
CA GLY A 295 7.96 1.89 -25.91
C GLY A 295 7.76 0.43 -25.50
N ASN A 296 8.07 0.11 -24.24
CA ASN A 296 7.97 -1.25 -23.71
C ASN A 296 6.56 -1.64 -23.25
N TRP A 297 5.73 -0.68 -22.85
CA TRP A 297 4.51 -0.94 -22.09
C TRP A 297 3.22 -0.41 -22.72
N SER A 298 3.27 0.37 -23.84
CA SER A 298 2.09 1.00 -24.44
C SER A 298 0.94 0.02 -24.70
N LYS A 299 1.25 -1.18 -25.22
CA LYS A 299 0.25 -2.22 -25.48
C LYS A 299 -0.57 -2.54 -24.22
N TYR A 300 0.12 -2.73 -23.10
CA TYR A 300 -0.48 -3.15 -21.82
C TYR A 300 -1.15 -1.97 -21.10
N ILE A 301 -0.61 -0.76 -21.26
CA ILE A 301 -1.22 0.48 -20.76
C ILE A 301 -2.55 0.74 -21.47
N LEU A 302 -2.61 0.55 -22.79
CA LEU A 302 -3.83 0.74 -23.57
C LEU A 302 -4.92 -0.28 -23.21
N ASN A 303 -4.56 -1.47 -22.72
CA ASN A 303 -5.53 -2.45 -22.23
C ASN A 303 -6.34 -1.92 -21.04
N ALA A 304 -5.81 -0.99 -20.24
CA ALA A 304 -6.52 -0.37 -19.13
C ALA A 304 -7.66 0.59 -19.55
N PHE A 305 -7.88 0.79 -20.86
CA PHE A 305 -9.01 1.53 -21.40
C PHE A 305 -10.13 0.61 -21.94
N ASP A 306 -9.89 -0.69 -21.96
CA ASP A 306 -10.87 -1.71 -22.36
C ASP A 306 -11.54 -2.39 -21.15
N CYS A 307 -11.07 -2.11 -19.93
CA CYS A 307 -11.60 -2.69 -18.70
C CYS A 307 -11.52 -1.70 -17.53
N SER A 308 -12.25 -2.00 -16.46
CA SER A 308 -12.29 -1.18 -15.23
C SER A 308 -11.26 -1.61 -14.17
N TYR A 309 -10.47 -2.65 -14.44
CA TYR A 309 -9.55 -3.19 -13.43
C TYR A 309 -8.36 -2.29 -13.18
N THR A 310 -8.08 -2.07 -11.91
CA THR A 310 -6.95 -1.28 -11.42
C THR A 310 -6.24 -2.01 -10.28
N ASN A 311 -5.02 -1.58 -9.96
CA ASN A 311 -4.28 -2.09 -8.80
C ASN A 311 -4.66 -1.38 -7.48
N GLY A 312 -5.68 -0.53 -7.49
CA GLY A 312 -6.05 0.33 -6.35
C GLY A 312 -6.37 -0.45 -5.07
N TYR A 313 -7.07 -1.58 -5.17
CA TYR A 313 -7.32 -2.46 -4.02
C TYR A 313 -6.03 -3.05 -3.47
N THR A 314 -5.12 -3.53 -4.32
CA THR A 314 -3.83 -4.08 -3.94
C THR A 314 -2.95 -3.04 -3.26
N GLU A 315 -2.93 -1.78 -3.78
CA GLU A 315 -2.23 -0.66 -3.14
C GLU A 315 -2.83 -0.31 -1.77
N GLY A 316 -4.16 -0.29 -1.65
CA GLY A 316 -4.87 -0.12 -0.38
C GLY A 316 -4.50 -1.21 0.63
N THR A 317 -4.50 -2.46 0.21
CA THR A 317 -4.08 -3.62 0.99
C THR A 317 -2.61 -3.50 1.42
N ASN A 318 -1.71 -3.11 0.51
CA ASN A 318 -0.31 -2.85 0.82
C ASN A 318 -0.13 -1.76 1.90
N ASN A 319 -0.97 -0.73 1.89
CA ASN A 319 -0.94 0.31 2.92
C ASN A 319 -1.43 -0.22 4.27
N ALA A 320 -2.49 -1.03 4.30
CA ALA A 320 -2.95 -1.70 5.51
C ALA A 320 -1.88 -2.65 6.09
N ILE A 321 -1.21 -3.43 5.25
CA ILE A 321 -0.10 -4.31 5.63
C ILE A 321 1.06 -3.51 6.27
N LYS A 322 1.38 -2.33 5.74
CA LYS A 322 2.39 -1.44 6.34
C LYS A 322 2.00 -0.99 7.76
N VAL A 323 0.70 -0.76 8.01
CA VAL A 323 0.18 -0.41 9.35
C VAL A 323 0.28 -1.62 10.28
N ILE A 324 -0.19 -2.80 9.85
CA ILE A 324 -0.09 -4.06 10.61
C ILE A 324 1.36 -4.32 11.03
N LYS A 325 2.30 -4.22 10.08
CA LYS A 325 3.73 -4.39 10.32
C LYS A 325 4.27 -3.39 11.34
N ARG A 326 3.89 -2.11 11.23
CA ARG A 326 4.34 -1.05 12.13
C ARG A 326 3.85 -1.27 13.55
N ASN A 327 2.58 -1.64 13.69
CA ASN A 327 1.98 -1.89 15.01
C ASN A 327 2.62 -3.09 15.74
N ALA A 328 3.17 -4.05 14.99
CA ALA A 328 3.88 -5.21 15.53
C ALA A 328 5.41 -5.01 15.62
N PHE A 329 5.93 -3.81 15.32
CA PHE A 329 7.38 -3.52 15.24
C PHE A 329 8.16 -4.45 14.28
N GLY A 330 7.45 -4.99 13.27
CA GLY A 330 7.98 -5.92 12.29
C GLY A 330 7.73 -7.38 12.62
N TYR A 331 7.93 -8.23 11.64
CA TYR A 331 7.80 -9.68 11.75
C TYR A 331 9.07 -10.36 11.26
N ARG A 332 9.60 -11.33 12.02
CA ARG A 332 10.73 -12.16 11.57
C ARG A 332 10.26 -13.40 10.84
N ASN A 333 9.22 -14.06 11.37
CA ASN A 333 8.62 -15.24 10.77
C ASN A 333 7.58 -14.81 9.72
N PHE A 334 7.70 -15.36 8.50
CA PHE A 334 6.81 -15.02 7.40
C PHE A 334 5.39 -15.58 7.62
N GLU A 335 5.25 -16.83 8.06
CA GLU A 335 3.92 -17.44 8.28
C GLU A 335 3.11 -16.68 9.32
N ASN A 336 3.73 -16.27 10.42
CA ASN A 336 3.06 -15.45 11.43
C ASN A 336 2.63 -14.10 10.87
N PHE A 337 3.43 -13.52 9.96
CA PHE A 337 3.09 -12.26 9.29
C PHE A 337 1.93 -12.45 8.33
N ARG A 338 2.00 -13.47 7.47
CA ARG A 338 0.96 -13.84 6.51
C ARG A 338 -0.38 -14.07 7.23
N ASN A 339 -0.39 -14.92 8.26
CA ASN A 339 -1.57 -15.22 9.06
C ASN A 339 -2.16 -13.97 9.71
N ARG A 340 -1.32 -13.08 10.25
CA ARG A 340 -1.80 -11.81 10.83
C ARG A 340 -2.44 -10.89 9.81
N ILE A 341 -1.92 -10.87 8.59
CA ILE A 341 -2.51 -10.06 7.50
C ILE A 341 -3.88 -10.62 7.14
N PHE A 342 -4.00 -11.93 6.94
CA PHE A 342 -5.30 -12.56 6.64
C PHE A 342 -6.31 -12.26 7.75
N LEU A 343 -5.98 -12.52 9.01
CA LEU A 343 -6.84 -12.21 10.16
C LEU A 343 -7.29 -10.74 10.28
N SER A 344 -6.54 -9.83 9.69
CA SER A 344 -6.83 -8.40 9.81
C SER A 344 -7.58 -7.83 8.61
N LEU A 345 -7.55 -8.52 7.45
CA LEU A 345 -8.04 -7.98 6.17
C LEU A 345 -9.10 -8.87 5.50
N THR A 346 -9.36 -10.07 6.02
CA THR A 346 -10.46 -10.96 5.62
C THR A 346 -11.47 -11.09 6.75
#